data_efda5fb331a16800521aee6253ee9d98
#
_entry.id   efda5fb331a16800521aee6253ee9d98
#
_cell.length_a   1.000
_cell.length_b   1.000
_cell.length_c   1.000
_cell.angle_alpha   90.00
_cell.angle_beta   90.00
_cell.angle_gamma   90.00
#
_symmetry.space_group_name_H-M   'P 1'
#
loop_
_entity.id
_entity.type
_entity.pdbx_description
1 polymer ?
#
loop_
_entity_poly.entity_id
_entity_poly.type
_entity_poly.pdbx_seq_one_letter_code
_entity_poly.pdbx_strand_id
1 'polypeptide(L)'
;MDSLSIGAGDGEARDGAAGRESVSDRVAADVLRMVAAGDIAPGERLPSERRLAEMLGVSRVSVRAALQRLKAQGFLAAAQGGGTRVVKTVSDADPALAELVRLDRSNLLDLMELRTQMEVWAARKAARQASAEDLDALRHALEAMGGEAAPTPEAKARADVDFHLAVAKASHSVVYRHLLSVVRETLAEMLTYHRTELFATPADDRAVMDQHTAVVEAIEAGDPDRAEAAMRRHLDWTRDHYGRCETR
;
A
#
# COMPACT_ATOMS: atom_id res chain seq x y z
N MET A 1 12.74 -38.62 69.89
CA MET A 1 13.93 -38.44 69.10
C MET A 1 13.47 -37.99 67.76
N ASP A 2 13.66 -36.77 67.52
CA ASP A 2 13.78 -35.95 66.34
C ASP A 2 12.61 -35.93 65.33
N SER A 3 11.89 -34.89 65.57
CA SER A 3 10.97 -34.25 64.65
C SER A 3 11.75 -33.50 63.57
N LEU A 4 11.46 -33.77 62.30
CA LEU A 4 11.85 -32.91 61.20
C LEU A 4 10.60 -32.31 60.55
N SER A 5 10.41 -31.04 60.84
CA SER A 5 9.43 -30.18 60.22
C SER A 5 9.90 -29.85 58.79
N ILE A 6 9.06 -30.12 57.79
CA ILE A 6 9.28 -29.69 56.42
C ILE A 6 8.31 -28.53 56.15
N GLY A 7 8.92 -27.35 55.91
CA GLY A 7 8.24 -26.13 55.61
C GLY A 7 7.52 -26.16 54.30
N ALA A 8 6.34 -25.58 54.29
CA ALA A 8 5.53 -25.27 53.14
C ALA A 8 6.26 -24.24 52.27
N GLY A 9 6.56 -24.62 51.05
CA GLY A 9 7.06 -23.71 50.03
C GLY A 9 5.89 -23.03 49.33
N ASP A 10 5.84 -21.73 49.49
CA ASP A 10 4.90 -20.85 48.79
C ASP A 10 5.07 -20.97 47.27
N GLY A 11 4.08 -21.52 46.63
CA GLY A 11 3.90 -21.49 45.19
C GLY A 11 3.43 -20.11 44.75
N GLU A 12 4.35 -19.18 44.52
CA GLU A 12 4.00 -17.96 43.88
C GLU A 12 3.51 -18.20 42.45
N ALA A 13 2.28 -17.88 42.25
CA ALA A 13 1.60 -17.78 41.00
C ALA A 13 2.34 -16.82 40.07
N ARG A 14 2.97 -17.35 39.02
CA ARG A 14 3.36 -16.57 37.84
C ARG A 14 2.13 -16.43 36.97
N ASP A 15 1.30 -15.45 37.29
CA ASP A 15 0.17 -15.07 36.45
C ASP A 15 0.48 -13.72 35.78
N GLY A 16 0.39 -13.73 34.43
CA GLY A 16 -0.12 -12.59 33.67
C GLY A 16 0.78 -11.39 33.49
N ALA A 17 1.90 -11.51 32.80
CA ALA A 17 2.47 -10.38 32.05
C ALA A 17 1.93 -10.37 30.60
N ALA A 18 0.63 -10.26 30.43
CA ALA A 18 0.05 -9.70 29.22
C ALA A 18 0.47 -8.23 29.17
N GLY A 19 1.47 -7.92 28.33
CA GLY A 19 2.17 -6.65 28.29
C GLY A 19 1.20 -5.48 28.11
N ARG A 20 1.09 -4.64 29.15
CA ARG A 20 0.45 -3.32 29.01
C ARG A 20 1.23 -2.56 27.95
N GLU A 21 0.60 -2.26 26.83
CA GLU A 21 1.13 -1.43 25.76
C GLU A 21 1.69 -0.14 26.39
N SER A 22 2.99 0.11 26.21
CA SER A 22 3.63 1.28 26.81
C SER A 22 3.09 2.56 26.19
N VAL A 23 3.17 3.68 26.91
CA VAL A 23 2.79 4.99 26.37
C VAL A 23 3.57 5.29 25.08
N SER A 24 4.84 4.90 25.00
CA SER A 24 5.65 5.07 23.79
C SER A 24 5.18 4.19 22.64
N ASP A 25 4.61 3.00 22.92
CA ASP A 25 4.03 2.14 21.87
C ASP A 25 2.79 2.77 21.26
N ARG A 26 1.90 3.30 22.10
CA ARG A 26 0.72 4.03 21.64
C ARG A 26 1.10 5.25 20.81
N VAL A 27 2.06 6.05 21.27
CA VAL A 27 2.58 7.21 20.52
C VAL A 27 3.15 6.80 19.17
N ALA A 28 3.90 5.70 19.10
CA ALA A 28 4.41 5.19 17.83
C ALA A 28 3.27 4.78 16.89
N ALA A 29 2.26 4.09 17.40
CA ALA A 29 1.06 3.72 16.62
C ALA A 29 0.28 4.95 16.15
N ASP A 30 0.15 5.99 16.98
CA ASP A 30 -0.50 7.25 16.62
C ASP A 30 0.24 7.97 15.48
N VAL A 31 1.56 8.08 15.57
CA VAL A 31 2.38 8.67 14.51
C VAL A 31 2.25 7.88 13.20
N LEU A 32 2.28 6.55 13.25
CA LEU A 32 2.08 5.73 12.07
C LEU A 32 0.67 5.88 11.49
N ARG A 33 -0.37 6.05 12.32
CA ARG A 33 -1.74 6.34 11.86
C ARG A 33 -1.83 7.69 11.15
N MET A 34 -1.19 8.75 11.66
CA MET A 34 -1.14 10.07 11.01
C MET A 34 -0.48 9.99 9.63
N VAL A 35 0.61 9.21 9.52
CA VAL A 35 1.26 8.96 8.22
C VAL A 35 0.35 8.16 7.29
N ALA A 36 -0.30 7.13 7.80
CA ALA A 36 -1.21 6.28 7.03
C ALA A 36 -2.47 7.00 6.56
N ALA A 37 -2.99 7.94 7.38
CA ALA A 37 -4.11 8.81 7.01
C ALA A 37 -3.74 9.87 5.97
N GLY A 38 -2.43 10.13 5.78
CA GLY A 38 -1.96 11.19 4.88
C GLY A 38 -1.84 12.57 5.55
N ASP A 39 -2.06 12.66 6.86
CA ASP A 39 -1.90 13.90 7.64
C ASP A 39 -0.44 14.39 7.62
N ILE A 40 0.50 13.47 7.40
CA ILE A 40 1.92 13.75 7.23
C ILE A 40 2.42 12.94 6.03
N ALA A 41 2.77 13.64 4.96
CA ALA A 41 3.19 13.00 3.72
C ALA A 41 4.59 12.36 3.84
N PRO A 42 4.89 11.31 3.06
CA PRO A 42 6.24 10.78 2.92
C PRO A 42 7.24 11.88 2.55
N GLY A 43 8.37 11.92 3.28
CA GLY A 43 9.37 12.99 3.13
C GLY A 43 9.09 14.27 3.90
N GLU A 44 7.89 14.46 4.41
CA GLU A 44 7.51 15.62 5.21
C GLU A 44 8.11 15.55 6.62
N ARG A 45 8.32 16.73 7.22
CA ARG A 45 8.81 16.85 8.60
C ARG A 45 7.67 16.61 9.57
N LEU A 46 7.92 15.76 10.57
CA LEU A 46 7.02 15.63 11.70
C LEU A 46 6.98 16.95 12.50
N PRO A 47 5.84 17.23 13.16
CA PRO A 47 5.79 18.24 14.19
C PRO A 47 6.89 18.01 15.24
N SER A 48 7.37 19.08 15.89
CA SER A 48 8.39 18.97 16.93
C SER A 48 7.95 18.04 18.07
N GLU A 49 8.91 17.40 18.78
CA GLU A 49 8.60 16.56 19.93
C GLU A 49 7.68 17.25 20.95
N ARG A 50 7.85 18.57 21.14
CA ARG A 50 7.00 19.37 22.01
C ARG A 50 5.55 19.42 21.48
N ARG A 51 5.41 19.69 20.19
CA ARG A 51 4.09 19.80 19.55
C ARG A 51 3.36 18.46 19.52
N LEU A 52 4.08 17.38 19.22
CA LEU A 52 3.52 16.01 19.29
C LEU A 52 3.09 15.63 20.70
N ALA A 53 3.87 15.99 21.72
CA ALA A 53 3.51 15.76 23.12
C ALA A 53 2.22 16.50 23.52
N GLU A 54 2.06 17.75 23.07
CA GLU A 54 0.84 18.54 23.27
C GLU A 54 -0.36 17.92 22.54
N MET A 55 -0.20 17.55 21.27
CA MET A 55 -1.28 16.98 20.42
C MET A 55 -1.77 15.63 20.96
N LEU A 56 -0.86 14.79 21.45
CA LEU A 56 -1.17 13.43 21.91
C LEU A 56 -1.42 13.34 23.43
N GLY A 57 -1.28 14.45 24.17
CA GLY A 57 -1.52 14.49 25.61
C GLY A 57 -0.54 13.63 26.41
N VAL A 58 0.74 13.51 25.97
CA VAL A 58 1.75 12.64 26.57
C VAL A 58 3.03 13.39 26.91
N SER A 59 3.95 12.74 27.66
CA SER A 59 5.24 13.33 27.98
C SER A 59 6.17 13.40 26.75
N ARG A 60 7.03 14.44 26.69
CA ARG A 60 8.07 14.54 25.66
C ARG A 60 9.05 13.35 25.66
N VAL A 61 9.26 12.73 26.83
CA VAL A 61 10.10 11.53 26.97
C VAL A 61 9.47 10.36 26.21
N SER A 62 8.16 10.16 26.37
CA SER A 62 7.42 9.10 25.65
C SER A 62 7.44 9.32 24.14
N VAL A 63 7.26 10.57 23.68
CA VAL A 63 7.36 10.93 22.25
C VAL A 63 8.76 10.63 21.73
N ARG A 64 9.81 11.06 22.43
CA ARG A 64 11.20 10.82 22.02
C ARG A 64 11.50 9.32 21.91
N ALA A 65 11.09 8.52 22.89
CA ALA A 65 11.27 7.07 22.87
C ALA A 65 10.56 6.43 21.64
N ALA A 66 9.32 6.84 21.38
CA ALA A 66 8.56 6.40 20.21
C ALA A 66 9.26 6.76 18.88
N LEU A 67 9.68 8.02 18.73
CA LEU A 67 10.37 8.49 17.52
C LEU A 67 11.72 7.81 17.31
N GLN A 68 12.48 7.54 18.39
CA GLN A 68 13.73 6.78 18.30
C GLN A 68 13.48 5.35 17.81
N ARG A 69 12.44 4.68 18.33
CA ARG A 69 12.06 3.35 17.87
C ARG A 69 11.66 3.35 16.41
N LEU A 70 10.80 4.29 15.98
CA LEU A 70 10.40 4.41 14.59
C LEU A 70 11.57 4.73 13.65
N LYS A 71 12.59 5.46 14.13
CA LYS A 71 13.85 5.66 13.40
C LYS A 71 14.65 4.37 13.28
N ALA A 72 14.78 3.59 14.36
CA ALA A 72 15.46 2.31 14.33
C ALA A 72 14.76 1.29 13.42
N GLN A 73 13.44 1.39 13.28
CA GLN A 73 12.63 0.58 12.39
C GLN A 73 12.59 1.10 10.93
N GLY A 74 13.25 2.23 10.64
CA GLY A 74 13.32 2.79 9.29
C GLY A 74 12.11 3.62 8.85
N PHE A 75 11.07 3.78 9.68
CA PHE A 75 9.91 4.61 9.35
C PHE A 75 10.22 6.11 9.37
N LEU A 76 11.20 6.52 10.15
CA LEU A 76 11.58 7.92 10.31
C LEU A 76 13.09 8.09 10.13
N ALA A 77 13.51 9.27 9.67
CA ALA A 77 14.92 9.65 9.56
C ALA A 77 15.16 11.05 10.14
N ALA A 78 16.43 11.34 10.46
CA ALA A 78 16.84 12.69 10.80
C ALA A 78 16.69 13.61 9.56
N ALA A 79 16.11 14.79 9.75
CA ALA A 79 16.02 15.77 8.69
C ALA A 79 17.29 16.65 8.66
N GLN A 80 17.79 16.94 7.46
CA GLN A 80 18.88 17.90 7.30
C GLN A 80 18.43 19.27 7.82
N GLY A 81 19.21 19.90 8.69
CA GLY A 81 18.80 21.11 9.40
C GLY A 81 17.95 20.88 10.65
N GLY A 82 17.93 19.63 11.18
CA GLY A 82 17.29 19.25 12.44
C GLY A 82 15.84 18.77 12.29
N GLY A 83 15.36 18.06 13.32
CA GLY A 83 14.03 17.47 13.36
C GLY A 83 13.99 16.03 12.82
N THR A 84 12.77 15.53 12.68
CA THR A 84 12.48 14.17 12.19
C THR A 84 11.56 14.27 10.98
N ARG A 85 11.81 13.50 9.95
CA ARG A 85 10.92 13.36 8.78
C ARG A 85 10.44 11.92 8.65
N VAL A 86 9.28 11.77 8.06
CA VAL A 86 8.84 10.46 7.56
C VAL A 86 9.88 10.04 6.52
N VAL A 87 10.46 8.86 6.68
CA VAL A 87 11.24 8.29 5.57
C VAL A 87 10.26 8.28 4.42
N LYS A 88 10.65 8.84 3.28
CA LYS A 88 9.91 8.56 2.06
C LYS A 88 9.84 7.04 2.01
N THR A 89 8.68 6.50 2.36
CA THR A 89 8.39 5.13 2.01
C THR A 89 8.64 5.09 0.54
N VAL A 90 9.60 4.32 0.15
CA VAL A 90 10.11 4.08 -1.19
C VAL A 90 9.11 4.54 -2.25
N SER A 91 9.00 5.85 -2.47
CA SER A 91 8.25 6.43 -3.60
C SER A 91 9.21 6.72 -4.75
N ASP A 92 10.50 6.46 -4.53
CA ASP A 92 11.46 6.30 -5.60
C ASP A 92 11.52 4.79 -5.80
N ALA A 93 11.25 4.30 -7.02
CA ALA A 93 11.29 2.89 -7.41
C ALA A 93 12.38 2.18 -6.60
N ASP A 94 12.08 1.05 -5.97
CA ASP A 94 13.16 0.26 -5.40
C ASP A 94 14.06 -0.12 -6.58
N PRO A 95 15.25 0.52 -6.74
CA PRO A 95 16.07 0.28 -7.92
C PRO A 95 16.47 -1.20 -8.03
N ALA A 96 16.51 -1.90 -6.89
CA ALA A 96 16.80 -3.33 -6.86
C ALA A 96 15.61 -4.14 -7.39
N LEU A 97 14.37 -3.80 -7.07
CA LEU A 97 13.20 -4.48 -7.61
C LEU A 97 13.06 -4.21 -9.12
N ALA A 98 13.23 -2.96 -9.55
CA ALA A 98 13.18 -2.61 -10.97
C ALA A 98 14.26 -3.36 -11.76
N GLU A 99 15.45 -3.46 -11.22
CA GLU A 99 16.56 -4.21 -11.84
C GLU A 99 16.27 -5.72 -11.87
N LEU A 100 15.77 -6.31 -10.78
CA LEU A 100 15.35 -7.72 -10.75
C LEU A 100 14.32 -8.05 -11.83
N VAL A 101 13.32 -7.18 -12.00
CA VAL A 101 12.27 -7.35 -13.02
C VAL A 101 12.84 -7.23 -14.44
N ARG A 102 13.87 -6.39 -14.65
CA ARG A 102 14.55 -6.24 -15.95
C ARG A 102 15.49 -7.38 -16.27
N LEU A 103 16.14 -7.97 -15.25
CA LEU A 103 17.15 -9.03 -15.42
C LEU A 103 16.56 -10.34 -15.91
N ASP A 104 15.33 -10.66 -15.50
CA ASP A 104 14.70 -11.93 -15.85
C ASP A 104 13.17 -11.74 -15.99
N ARG A 105 12.67 -12.19 -17.14
CA ARG A 105 11.23 -12.19 -17.41
C ARG A 105 10.41 -13.00 -16.42
N SER A 106 10.97 -14.08 -15.85
CA SER A 106 10.27 -14.84 -14.81
C SER A 106 9.93 -13.96 -13.62
N ASN A 107 10.82 -13.04 -13.22
CA ASN A 107 10.59 -12.07 -12.15
C ASN A 107 9.44 -11.10 -12.47
N LEU A 108 9.31 -10.72 -13.75
CA LEU A 108 8.18 -9.91 -14.21
C LEU A 108 6.86 -10.67 -14.09
N LEU A 109 6.83 -11.93 -14.53
CA LEU A 109 5.62 -12.77 -14.42
C LEU A 109 5.25 -13.04 -12.98
N ASP A 110 6.22 -13.29 -12.11
CA ASP A 110 6.01 -13.43 -10.67
C ASP A 110 5.43 -12.16 -10.05
N LEU A 111 5.95 -10.98 -10.42
CA LEU A 111 5.40 -9.69 -9.96
C LEU A 111 3.95 -9.52 -10.42
N MET A 112 3.62 -9.89 -11.66
CA MET A 112 2.26 -9.81 -12.17
C MET A 112 1.32 -10.80 -11.48
N GLU A 113 1.78 -11.99 -11.15
CA GLU A 113 0.99 -12.96 -10.40
C GLU A 113 0.71 -12.46 -8.97
N LEU A 114 1.72 -11.96 -8.27
CA LEU A 114 1.54 -11.34 -6.95
C LEU A 114 0.58 -10.16 -7.01
N ARG A 115 0.74 -9.29 -8.02
CA ARG A 115 -0.17 -8.18 -8.28
C ARG A 115 -1.61 -8.68 -8.43
N THR A 116 -1.83 -9.71 -9.25
CA THR A 116 -3.16 -10.30 -9.47
C THR A 116 -3.78 -10.75 -8.14
N GLN A 117 -3.06 -11.50 -7.31
CA GLN A 117 -3.60 -11.97 -6.02
C GLN A 117 -3.98 -10.82 -5.09
N MET A 118 -3.12 -9.82 -4.98
CA MET A 118 -3.34 -8.68 -4.09
C MET A 118 -4.48 -7.77 -4.57
N GLU A 119 -4.54 -7.47 -5.86
CA GLU A 119 -5.52 -6.53 -6.41
C GLU A 119 -6.92 -7.13 -6.50
N VAL A 120 -7.03 -8.40 -6.83
CA VAL A 120 -8.30 -9.16 -6.80
C VAL A 120 -8.88 -9.16 -5.38
N TRP A 121 -8.05 -9.43 -4.37
CA TRP A 121 -8.45 -9.32 -2.97
C TRP A 121 -8.86 -7.89 -2.59
N ALA A 122 -8.12 -6.88 -3.05
CA ALA A 122 -8.41 -5.48 -2.75
C ALA A 122 -9.72 -5.01 -3.38
N ALA A 123 -10.00 -5.36 -4.63
CA ALA A 123 -11.26 -5.05 -5.31
C ALA A 123 -12.46 -5.67 -4.60
N ARG A 124 -12.36 -6.95 -4.22
CA ARG A 124 -13.37 -7.63 -3.38
C ARG A 124 -13.62 -6.90 -2.07
N LYS A 125 -12.56 -6.45 -1.42
CA LYS A 125 -12.65 -5.73 -0.15
C LYS A 125 -13.21 -4.33 -0.34
N ALA A 126 -12.81 -3.60 -1.40
CA ALA A 126 -13.33 -2.29 -1.74
C ALA A 126 -14.84 -2.32 -1.95
N ALA A 127 -15.38 -3.32 -2.66
CA ALA A 127 -16.81 -3.47 -2.87
C ALA A 127 -17.62 -3.62 -1.55
N ARG A 128 -16.98 -4.07 -0.47
CA ARG A 128 -17.64 -4.23 0.84
C ARG A 128 -17.62 -2.97 1.70
N GLN A 129 -16.69 -2.05 1.46
CA GLN A 129 -16.40 -1.00 2.45
C GLN A 129 -16.01 0.36 1.87
N ALA A 130 -16.03 0.53 0.53
CA ALA A 130 -15.75 1.82 -0.08
C ALA A 130 -16.74 2.87 0.41
N SER A 131 -16.24 4.03 0.82
CA SER A 131 -17.04 5.21 1.15
C SER A 131 -17.48 5.94 -0.12
N ALA A 132 -18.41 6.88 0.02
CA ALA A 132 -18.80 7.74 -1.11
C ALA A 132 -17.60 8.51 -1.69
N GLU A 133 -16.68 8.99 -0.83
CA GLU A 133 -15.45 9.66 -1.26
C GLU A 133 -14.52 8.73 -2.05
N ASP A 134 -14.43 7.45 -1.66
CA ASP A 134 -13.65 6.47 -2.40
C ASP A 134 -14.26 6.18 -3.78
N LEU A 135 -15.59 6.09 -3.87
CA LEU A 135 -16.29 5.90 -5.14
C LEU A 135 -16.07 7.09 -6.09
N ASP A 136 -16.12 8.31 -5.57
CA ASP A 136 -15.82 9.52 -6.35
C ASP A 136 -14.36 9.52 -6.83
N ALA A 137 -13.42 9.11 -5.98
CA ALA A 137 -12.02 8.99 -6.35
C ALA A 137 -11.79 7.90 -7.44
N LEU A 138 -12.51 6.79 -7.38
CA LEU A 138 -12.45 5.73 -8.40
C LEU A 138 -12.98 6.21 -9.75
N ARG A 139 -14.11 6.94 -9.78
CA ARG A 139 -14.65 7.55 -11.01
C ARG A 139 -13.65 8.52 -11.62
N HIS A 140 -13.08 9.39 -10.81
CA HIS A 140 -12.08 10.37 -11.25
C HIS A 140 -10.83 9.68 -11.83
N ALA A 141 -10.34 8.62 -11.17
CA ALA A 141 -9.21 7.85 -11.69
C ALA A 141 -9.54 7.17 -13.02
N LEU A 142 -10.75 6.63 -13.18
CA LEU A 142 -11.22 6.04 -14.43
C LEU A 142 -11.32 7.09 -15.56
N GLU A 143 -11.89 8.26 -15.27
CA GLU A 143 -11.98 9.38 -16.23
C GLU A 143 -10.59 9.86 -16.68
N ALA A 144 -9.62 9.92 -15.75
CA ALA A 144 -8.24 10.32 -16.04
C ALA A 144 -7.49 9.36 -16.98
N MET A 145 -7.96 8.11 -17.13
CA MET A 145 -7.38 7.14 -18.07
C MET A 145 -7.86 7.35 -19.50
N GLY A 146 -8.97 8.05 -19.70
CA GLY A 146 -9.67 8.17 -20.98
C GLY A 146 -9.28 9.40 -21.80
N GLY A 147 -9.33 9.27 -23.13
CA GLY A 147 -9.38 10.37 -24.07
C GLY A 147 -8.23 11.37 -24.00
N GLU A 148 -8.58 12.66 -23.95
CA GLU A 148 -7.64 13.77 -23.94
C GLU A 148 -6.91 13.94 -22.59
N ALA A 149 -7.40 13.33 -21.50
CA ALA A 149 -6.79 13.40 -20.19
C ALA A 149 -5.43 12.66 -20.12
N ALA A 150 -5.26 11.60 -20.92
CA ALA A 150 -4.03 10.82 -20.99
C ALA A 150 -3.56 10.66 -22.46
N PRO A 151 -2.97 11.71 -23.06
CA PRO A 151 -2.68 11.76 -24.49
C PRO A 151 -1.47 10.92 -24.91
N THR A 152 -0.58 10.56 -23.98
CA THR A 152 0.63 9.78 -24.28
C THR A 152 0.60 8.41 -23.62
N PRO A 153 1.37 7.41 -24.13
CA PRO A 153 1.51 6.11 -23.47
C PRO A 153 1.92 6.20 -22.01
N GLU A 154 2.83 7.10 -21.67
CA GLU A 154 3.30 7.33 -20.31
C GLU A 154 2.20 7.90 -19.41
N ALA A 155 1.41 8.85 -19.94
CA ALA A 155 0.28 9.42 -19.20
C ALA A 155 -0.80 8.35 -18.94
N LYS A 156 -1.09 7.52 -19.92
CA LYS A 156 -2.02 6.39 -19.79
C LYS A 156 -1.52 5.36 -18.77
N ALA A 157 -0.23 5.02 -18.79
CA ALA A 157 0.37 4.10 -17.84
C ALA A 157 0.29 4.62 -16.41
N ARG A 158 0.56 5.91 -16.20
CA ARG A 158 0.44 6.53 -14.88
C ARG A 158 -1.00 6.56 -14.40
N ALA A 159 -1.95 6.93 -15.26
CA ALA A 159 -3.37 6.94 -14.93
C ALA A 159 -3.87 5.54 -14.55
N ASP A 160 -3.39 4.50 -15.25
CA ASP A 160 -3.67 3.10 -14.92
C ASP A 160 -3.17 2.74 -13.51
N VAL A 161 -1.92 3.06 -13.18
CA VAL A 161 -1.38 2.83 -11.84
C VAL A 161 -2.17 3.62 -10.77
N ASP A 162 -2.52 4.86 -11.05
CA ASP A 162 -3.30 5.70 -10.12
C ASP A 162 -4.71 5.13 -9.90
N PHE A 163 -5.33 4.52 -10.93
CA PHE A 163 -6.57 3.76 -10.78
C PHE A 163 -6.42 2.58 -9.80
N HIS A 164 -5.40 1.76 -9.96
CA HIS A 164 -5.15 0.63 -9.06
C HIS A 164 -4.83 1.08 -7.63
N LEU A 165 -4.16 2.24 -7.47
CA LEU A 165 -3.97 2.87 -6.16
C LEU A 165 -5.28 3.36 -5.54
N ALA A 166 -6.23 3.86 -6.35
CA ALA A 166 -7.56 4.24 -5.87
C ALA A 166 -8.34 3.01 -5.37
N VAL A 167 -8.29 1.87 -6.09
CA VAL A 167 -8.87 0.60 -5.62
C VAL A 167 -8.22 0.14 -4.31
N ALA A 168 -6.88 0.24 -4.21
CA ALA A 168 -6.16 -0.09 -2.98
C ALA A 168 -6.58 0.81 -1.81
N LYS A 169 -6.80 2.11 -2.04
CA LYS A 169 -7.32 3.05 -1.04
C LYS A 169 -8.73 2.67 -0.61
N ALA A 170 -9.62 2.40 -1.55
CA ALA A 170 -11.00 1.99 -1.30
C ALA A 170 -11.11 0.66 -0.53
N SER A 171 -10.09 -0.19 -0.60
CA SER A 171 -9.99 -1.40 0.23
C SER A 171 -9.75 -1.11 1.71
N HIS A 172 -9.46 0.14 2.11
CA HIS A 172 -9.09 0.58 3.45
C HIS A 172 -7.99 -0.28 4.11
N SER A 173 -7.17 -0.95 3.31
CA SER A 173 -6.01 -1.70 3.80
C SER A 173 -4.75 -0.84 3.75
N VAL A 174 -4.35 -0.33 4.91
CA VAL A 174 -3.11 0.45 5.04
C VAL A 174 -1.89 -0.36 4.60
N VAL A 175 -1.84 -1.64 4.99
CA VAL A 175 -0.75 -2.55 4.62
C VAL A 175 -0.66 -2.72 3.11
N TYR A 176 -1.79 -3.03 2.47
CA TYR A 176 -1.81 -3.24 1.01
C TYR A 176 -1.45 -1.96 0.24
N ARG A 177 -2.02 -0.82 0.63
CA ARG A 177 -1.69 0.48 0.03
C ARG A 177 -0.19 0.78 0.12
N HIS A 178 0.44 0.45 1.25
CA HIS A 178 1.88 0.61 1.41
C HIS A 178 2.67 -0.32 0.49
N LEU A 179 2.32 -1.61 0.43
CA LEU A 179 2.97 -2.57 -0.47
C LEU A 179 2.87 -2.12 -1.94
N LEU A 180 1.68 -1.71 -2.38
CA LEU A 180 1.47 -1.24 -3.76
C LEU A 180 2.27 0.04 -4.06
N SER A 181 2.41 0.95 -3.09
CA SER A 181 3.22 2.15 -3.27
C SER A 181 4.71 1.86 -3.48
N VAL A 182 5.24 0.78 -2.90
CA VAL A 182 6.63 0.35 -3.08
C VAL A 182 6.90 -0.10 -4.51
N VAL A 183 5.95 -0.79 -5.14
CA VAL A 183 6.12 -1.33 -6.50
C VAL A 183 5.61 -0.38 -7.59
N ARG A 184 5.05 0.76 -7.20
CA ARG A 184 4.34 1.70 -8.09
C ARG A 184 5.16 2.10 -9.33
N GLU A 185 6.39 2.56 -9.13
CA GLU A 185 7.22 3.05 -10.24
C GLU A 185 7.65 1.90 -11.16
N THR A 186 7.98 0.74 -10.61
CA THR A 186 8.27 -0.46 -11.40
C THR A 186 7.05 -0.87 -12.24
N LEU A 187 5.84 -0.80 -11.67
CA LEU A 187 4.60 -1.06 -12.41
C LEU A 187 4.35 0.01 -13.49
N ALA A 188 4.60 1.29 -13.20
CA ALA A 188 4.43 2.36 -14.17
C ALA A 188 5.40 2.22 -15.36
N GLU A 189 6.66 1.91 -15.12
CA GLU A 189 7.64 1.62 -16.18
C GLU A 189 7.21 0.41 -17.02
N MET A 190 6.80 -0.65 -16.37
CA MET A 190 6.30 -1.86 -17.00
C MET A 190 5.08 -1.59 -17.88
N LEU A 191 4.09 -0.86 -17.37
CA LEU A 191 2.88 -0.51 -18.11
C LEU A 191 3.16 0.46 -19.26
N THR A 192 4.14 1.36 -19.12
CA THR A 192 4.60 2.22 -20.20
C THR A 192 5.16 1.40 -21.34
N TYR A 193 6.07 0.46 -21.06
CA TYR A 193 6.61 -0.46 -22.06
C TYR A 193 5.50 -1.25 -22.76
N HIS A 194 4.53 -1.74 -22.01
CA HIS A 194 3.35 -2.42 -22.55
C HIS A 194 2.57 -1.59 -23.54
N ARG A 195 2.24 -0.35 -23.16
CA ARG A 195 1.42 0.51 -23.99
C ARG A 195 2.13 0.96 -25.25
N THR A 196 3.46 1.06 -25.22
CA THR A 196 4.26 1.40 -26.41
C THR A 196 4.43 0.22 -27.36
N GLU A 197 4.67 -0.97 -26.81
CA GLU A 197 5.06 -2.13 -27.61
C GLU A 197 3.93 -3.15 -27.84
N LEU A 198 2.94 -3.22 -26.93
CA LEU A 198 1.95 -4.29 -26.92
C LEU A 198 0.53 -3.80 -27.14
N PHE A 199 0.12 -2.67 -26.57
CA PHE A 199 -1.20 -2.07 -26.78
C PHE A 199 -1.14 -1.06 -27.94
N ALA A 200 -0.73 -1.53 -29.07
CA ALA A 200 -0.56 -0.66 -30.22
C ALA A 200 -1.88 -0.31 -30.93
N THR A 201 -3.02 -0.88 -30.51
CA THR A 201 -4.29 -0.66 -31.21
C THR A 201 -5.34 0.08 -30.36
N PRO A 202 -6.16 0.94 -31.01
CA PRO A 202 -7.30 1.56 -30.31
C PRO A 202 -8.33 0.56 -29.75
N ALA A 203 -8.32 -0.68 -30.23
CA ALA A 203 -9.19 -1.74 -29.73
C ALA A 203 -8.72 -2.24 -28.36
N ASP A 204 -7.41 -2.36 -28.17
CA ASP A 204 -6.82 -2.76 -26.88
C ASP A 204 -7.06 -1.68 -25.81
N ASP A 205 -6.89 -0.41 -26.15
CA ASP A 205 -7.22 0.71 -25.26
C ASP A 205 -8.70 0.67 -24.81
N ARG A 206 -9.62 0.42 -25.76
CA ARG A 206 -11.05 0.29 -25.40
C ARG A 206 -11.28 -0.91 -24.49
N ALA A 207 -10.69 -2.07 -24.80
CA ALA A 207 -10.84 -3.26 -23.98
C ALA A 207 -10.35 -3.05 -22.54
N VAL A 208 -9.23 -2.35 -22.37
CA VAL A 208 -8.71 -1.98 -21.04
C VAL A 208 -9.68 -1.06 -20.31
N MET A 209 -10.21 -0.02 -20.98
CA MET A 209 -11.18 0.89 -20.39
C MET A 209 -12.48 0.17 -19.97
N ASP A 210 -13.00 -0.71 -20.81
CA ASP A 210 -14.21 -1.49 -20.50
C ASP A 210 -13.99 -2.39 -19.28
N GLN A 211 -12.80 -2.96 -19.14
CA GLN A 211 -12.44 -3.79 -18.00
C GLN A 211 -12.34 -2.98 -16.69
N HIS A 212 -11.71 -1.81 -16.73
CA HIS A 212 -11.65 -0.91 -15.56
C HIS A 212 -13.04 -0.40 -15.17
N THR A 213 -13.87 -0.05 -16.15
CA THR A 213 -15.27 0.34 -15.93
C THR A 213 -16.04 -0.77 -15.23
N ALA A 214 -15.87 -2.02 -15.64
CA ALA A 214 -16.53 -3.16 -15.00
C ALA A 214 -16.07 -3.35 -13.53
N VAL A 215 -14.82 -3.02 -13.19
CA VAL A 215 -14.35 -3.05 -11.80
C VAL A 215 -15.04 -1.96 -10.97
N VAL A 216 -15.11 -0.73 -11.48
CA VAL A 216 -15.76 0.39 -10.78
C VAL A 216 -17.25 0.09 -10.56
N GLU A 217 -17.98 -0.32 -11.61
CA GLU A 217 -19.40 -0.69 -11.49
C GLU A 217 -19.66 -1.78 -10.46
N ALA A 218 -18.77 -2.77 -10.35
CA ALA A 218 -18.92 -3.84 -9.37
C ALA A 218 -18.67 -3.35 -7.94
N ILE A 219 -17.69 -2.45 -7.74
CA ILE A 219 -17.41 -1.82 -6.45
C ILE A 219 -18.58 -0.91 -6.04
N GLU A 220 -19.10 -0.10 -6.95
CA GLU A 220 -20.26 0.78 -6.73
C GLU A 220 -21.55 0.00 -6.39
N ALA A 221 -21.73 -1.14 -7.05
CA ALA A 221 -22.85 -2.03 -6.75
C ALA A 221 -22.73 -2.73 -5.37
N GLY A 222 -21.58 -2.60 -4.70
CA GLY A 222 -21.32 -3.33 -3.46
C GLY A 222 -21.30 -4.84 -3.65
N ASP A 223 -20.89 -5.32 -4.83
CA ASP A 223 -20.83 -6.74 -5.17
C ASP A 223 -19.39 -7.27 -5.15
N PRO A 224 -18.96 -7.92 -4.05
CA PRO A 224 -17.58 -8.36 -3.88
C PRO A 224 -17.17 -9.47 -4.85
N ASP A 225 -18.09 -10.35 -5.24
CA ASP A 225 -17.78 -11.48 -6.11
C ASP A 225 -17.65 -10.98 -7.56
N ARG A 226 -18.49 -10.04 -7.97
CA ARG A 226 -18.39 -9.36 -9.26
C ARG A 226 -17.11 -8.51 -9.36
N ALA A 227 -16.75 -7.78 -8.32
CA ALA A 227 -15.53 -6.96 -8.27
C ALA A 227 -14.27 -7.83 -8.35
N GLU A 228 -14.23 -8.94 -7.61
CA GLU A 228 -13.17 -9.94 -7.70
C GLU A 228 -13.03 -10.49 -9.13
N ALA A 229 -14.13 -10.93 -9.73
CA ALA A 229 -14.13 -11.49 -11.06
C ALA A 229 -13.75 -10.46 -12.15
N ALA A 230 -14.17 -9.20 -12.01
CA ALA A 230 -13.81 -8.13 -12.94
C ALA A 230 -12.31 -7.81 -12.88
N MET A 231 -11.76 -7.63 -11.68
CA MET A 231 -10.32 -7.35 -11.49
C MET A 231 -9.47 -8.53 -11.99
N ARG A 232 -9.86 -9.76 -11.70
CA ARG A 232 -9.16 -10.95 -12.20
C ARG A 232 -9.11 -10.99 -13.71
N ARG A 233 -10.26 -10.79 -14.39
CA ARG A 233 -10.31 -10.75 -15.86
C ARG A 233 -9.39 -9.69 -16.44
N HIS A 234 -9.36 -8.50 -15.83
CA HIS A 234 -8.48 -7.41 -16.25
C HIS A 234 -7.00 -7.81 -16.17
N LEU A 235 -6.58 -8.32 -15.02
CA LEU A 235 -5.17 -8.64 -14.78
C LEU A 235 -4.71 -9.89 -15.53
N ASP A 236 -5.57 -10.90 -15.70
CA ASP A 236 -5.29 -12.08 -16.52
C ASP A 236 -5.15 -11.67 -17.98
N TRP A 237 -6.05 -10.81 -18.48
CA TRP A 237 -5.95 -10.30 -19.86
C TRP A 237 -4.62 -9.53 -20.07
N THR A 238 -4.22 -8.69 -19.12
CA THR A 238 -2.95 -7.97 -19.16
C THR A 238 -1.79 -8.95 -19.19
N ARG A 239 -1.74 -9.93 -18.28
CA ARG A 239 -0.71 -10.98 -18.25
C ARG A 239 -0.60 -11.75 -19.55
N ASP A 240 -1.74 -12.14 -20.14
CA ASP A 240 -1.76 -12.91 -21.37
C ASP A 240 -1.26 -12.10 -22.58
N HIS A 241 -1.41 -10.76 -22.56
CA HIS A 241 -0.80 -9.87 -23.54
C HIS A 241 0.71 -9.83 -23.41
N TYR A 242 1.26 -9.85 -22.18
CA TYR A 242 2.70 -10.00 -21.96
C TYR A 242 3.22 -11.33 -22.50
N GLY A 243 2.42 -12.40 -22.42
CA GLY A 243 2.78 -13.73 -22.93
C GLY A 243 2.92 -13.82 -24.43
N ARG A 244 2.14 -13.03 -25.19
CA ARG A 244 2.05 -13.15 -26.67
C ARG A 244 3.17 -12.48 -27.44
N CYS A 245 3.95 -11.61 -26.85
CA CYS A 245 4.96 -10.84 -27.58
C CYS A 245 6.26 -11.59 -27.92
N GLU A 246 6.39 -12.84 -27.55
CA GLU A 246 7.58 -13.65 -27.86
C GLU A 246 7.47 -14.51 -29.12
N THR A 247 6.35 -14.51 -29.81
CA THR A 247 6.16 -15.33 -31.01
C THR A 247 6.26 -14.53 -32.31
N ARG A 248 6.77 -13.32 -32.23
CA ARG A 248 7.11 -12.50 -33.39
C ARG A 248 8.56 -12.06 -33.31
#